data_64c795c424ce585222a7a416a5490369
#
_entry.id   64c795c424ce585222a7a416a5490369
#
_cell.length_a   1.000
_cell.length_b   1.000
_cell.length_c   1.000
_cell.angle_alpha   90.00
_cell.angle_beta   90.00
_cell.angle_gamma   90.00
#
_symmetry.space_group_name_H-M   'P 1'
#
loop_
_entity.id
_entity.type
_entity.pdbx_description
1 polymer ?
#
loop_
_entity_poly.entity_id
_entity_poly.type
_entity_poly.pdbx_seq_one_letter_code
_entity_poly.pdbx_strand_id
1 'polypeptide(L)'
;MKNTLTIGVCCFLASCSVREKDNSVVLARVNDQVLTVKKLEKLLPPENRIDEQLKNFIHSWVDNALYYDAALRDGLHKDGHLSNERDRYYKKIVIGSYLQTKTSTSVVVSNSDIRKYYDKNPSGFIRQNDEAYVYHFFTNKHSDARSIRSKLLKKQKVDTTSELFDAYVVEKKTVTRGFLVKKLDIAIFKNKKGSIVGPIRTASGYHVIKILNKYQKGSKVGLEDVYDKIYQRLLKQKQVVLAVDLLDSLKEKSNVFINSNYQ
;
A
#
# COMPACT_ATOMS: atom_id res chain seq x y z
N MET A 1 35.20 70.43 -25.35
CA MET A 1 35.70 69.18 -24.81
C MET A 1 35.10 69.04 -23.43
N LYS A 2 34.01 68.26 -23.26
CA LYS A 2 33.40 67.95 -21.97
C LYS A 2 33.25 66.44 -21.88
N ASN A 3 34.05 65.82 -21.02
CA ASN A 3 34.00 64.38 -20.67
C ASN A 3 32.80 64.17 -19.73
N THR A 4 31.86 63.38 -20.14
CA THR A 4 30.82 62.87 -19.28
C THR A 4 31.17 61.45 -18.86
N LEU A 5 31.46 61.30 -17.54
CA LEU A 5 31.77 60.04 -16.86
C LEU A 5 30.43 59.37 -16.53
N THR A 6 30.12 58.26 -17.16
CA THR A 6 28.87 57.49 -16.87
C THR A 6 29.22 56.43 -15.79
N ILE A 7 28.70 56.63 -14.58
CA ILE A 7 28.82 55.71 -13.47
C ILE A 7 27.74 54.66 -13.66
N GLY A 8 28.17 53.40 -13.95
CA GLY A 8 27.28 52.25 -14.02
C GLY A 8 26.95 51.77 -12.59
N VAL A 9 25.70 51.89 -12.19
CA VAL A 9 25.16 51.33 -10.94
C VAL A 9 24.89 49.84 -11.16
N CYS A 10 25.75 48.98 -10.62
CA CYS A 10 25.48 47.53 -10.52
C CYS A 10 24.49 47.28 -9.40
N CYS A 11 23.20 47.09 -9.73
CA CYS A 11 22.20 46.59 -8.78
C CYS A 11 22.47 45.09 -8.50
N PHE A 12 23.12 44.81 -7.38
CA PHE A 12 23.10 43.46 -6.80
C PHE A 12 21.69 43.14 -6.31
N LEU A 13 20.93 42.36 -7.08
CA LEU A 13 19.70 41.75 -6.60
C LEU A 13 20.10 40.63 -5.63
N ALA A 14 20.20 40.96 -4.35
CA ALA A 14 20.22 39.96 -3.29
C ALA A 14 18.85 39.26 -3.28
N SER A 15 18.80 38.07 -3.90
CA SER A 15 17.67 37.15 -3.78
C SER A 15 17.63 36.65 -2.33
N CYS A 16 16.99 37.39 -1.44
CA CYS A 16 16.57 36.87 -0.14
C CYS A 16 15.49 35.82 -0.37
N SER A 17 15.89 34.54 -0.35
CA SER A 17 14.93 33.47 -0.16
C SER A 17 14.28 33.68 1.22
N VAL A 18 13.07 34.19 1.22
CA VAL A 18 12.23 34.27 2.43
C VAL A 18 11.97 32.83 2.88
N ARG A 19 12.76 32.34 3.83
CA ARG A 19 12.40 31.16 4.59
C ARG A 19 11.13 31.52 5.36
N GLU A 20 9.97 31.05 4.92
CA GLU A 20 8.75 31.06 5.72
C GLU A 20 9.11 30.52 7.10
N LYS A 21 9.00 31.35 8.12
CA LYS A 21 9.13 30.91 9.53
C LYS A 21 7.99 29.93 9.77
N ASP A 22 8.32 28.64 9.84
CA ASP A 22 7.39 27.59 10.23
C ASP A 22 7.04 27.81 11.72
N ASN A 23 5.93 28.49 11.99
CA ASN A 23 5.41 28.73 13.34
C ASN A 23 4.76 27.49 13.96
N SER A 24 4.90 26.31 13.35
CA SER A 24 4.30 25.09 13.90
C SER A 24 5.05 24.62 15.16
N VAL A 25 4.33 23.97 16.06
CA VAL A 25 4.87 23.43 17.32
C VAL A 25 6.05 22.51 17.04
N VAL A 26 7.15 22.74 17.74
CA VAL A 26 8.36 21.89 17.69
C VAL A 26 8.14 20.66 18.56
N LEU A 27 8.28 19.46 17.97
CA LEU A 27 8.16 18.16 18.64
C LEU A 27 9.51 17.63 19.10
N ALA A 28 10.55 17.83 18.31
CA ALA A 28 11.92 17.44 18.64
C ALA A 28 12.93 18.34 17.91
N ARG A 29 14.15 18.44 18.47
CA ARG A 29 15.27 19.17 17.89
C ARG A 29 16.57 18.39 18.10
N VAL A 30 17.36 18.28 17.05
CA VAL A 30 18.72 17.76 17.10
C VAL A 30 19.59 18.75 16.32
N ASN A 31 20.45 19.48 17.01
CA ASN A 31 21.27 20.57 16.44
C ASN A 31 20.39 21.52 15.61
N ASP A 32 20.68 21.69 14.31
CA ASP A 32 19.93 22.54 13.39
C ASP A 32 18.70 21.85 12.79
N GLN A 33 18.54 20.54 13.01
CA GLN A 33 17.39 19.78 12.51
C GLN A 33 16.21 19.93 13.47
N VAL A 34 15.02 20.25 12.94
CA VAL A 34 13.82 20.45 13.72
C VAL A 34 12.68 19.60 13.13
N LEU A 35 12.05 18.80 14.01
CA LEU A 35 10.79 18.11 13.73
C LEU A 35 9.64 18.97 14.25
N THR A 36 8.80 19.45 13.35
CA THR A 36 7.59 20.21 13.70
C THR A 36 6.35 19.36 13.46
N VAL A 37 5.19 19.76 14.04
CA VAL A 37 3.89 19.10 13.78
C VAL A 37 3.61 19.05 12.28
N LYS A 38 3.83 20.12 11.55
CA LYS A 38 3.63 20.18 10.09
C LYS A 38 4.50 19.20 9.31
N LYS A 39 5.75 18.96 9.76
CA LYS A 39 6.61 17.92 9.18
C LYS A 39 6.13 16.52 9.53
N LEU A 40 5.74 16.30 10.79
CA LEU A 40 5.17 15.03 11.24
C LEU A 40 3.95 14.64 10.40
N GLU A 41 3.04 15.58 10.17
CA GLU A 41 1.81 15.34 9.38
C GLU A 41 2.09 14.87 7.95
N LYS A 42 3.21 15.27 7.37
CA LYS A 42 3.66 14.81 6.05
C LYS A 42 4.32 13.44 6.07
N LEU A 43 4.91 13.05 7.20
CA LEU A 43 5.70 11.84 7.33
C LEU A 43 4.92 10.66 7.94
N LEU A 44 3.92 10.97 8.78
CA LEU A 44 3.15 9.96 9.50
C LEU A 44 1.65 10.10 9.15
N PRO A 45 1.04 9.08 8.52
CA PRO A 45 -0.38 9.09 8.20
C PRO A 45 -1.26 9.24 9.45
N PRO A 46 -2.46 9.85 9.36
CA PRO A 46 -3.34 10.12 10.51
C PRO A 46 -3.67 8.87 11.34
N GLU A 47 -3.89 7.74 10.67
CA GLU A 47 -4.20 6.44 11.29
C GLU A 47 -3.07 5.90 12.17
N ASN A 48 -1.84 6.37 11.99
CA ASN A 48 -0.65 5.96 12.75
C ASN A 48 -0.26 6.98 13.83
N ARG A 49 -1.13 7.95 14.16
CA ARG A 49 -0.84 9.01 15.15
C ARG A 49 -1.43 8.71 16.53
N ILE A 50 -1.49 7.44 16.90
CA ILE A 50 -1.82 7.05 18.28
C ILE A 50 -0.60 7.27 19.18
N ASP A 51 -0.84 7.56 20.46
CA ASP A 51 0.18 8.04 21.43
C ASP A 51 1.48 7.24 21.44
N GLU A 52 1.40 5.91 21.45
CA GLU A 52 2.57 5.05 21.48
C GLU A 52 3.35 5.09 20.17
N GLN A 53 2.66 5.05 19.02
CA GLN A 53 3.29 5.12 17.70
C GLN A 53 3.91 6.49 17.46
N LEU A 54 3.25 7.55 17.93
CA LEU A 54 3.76 8.92 17.86
C LEU A 54 5.06 9.08 18.65
N LYS A 55 5.11 8.59 19.89
CA LYS A 55 6.34 8.60 20.70
C LYS A 55 7.46 7.82 20.04
N ASN A 56 7.18 6.62 19.57
CA ASN A 56 8.17 5.79 18.88
C ASN A 56 8.69 6.45 17.60
N PHE A 57 7.82 7.13 16.84
CA PHE A 57 8.24 7.89 15.66
C PHE A 57 9.17 9.05 16.03
N ILE A 58 8.84 9.84 17.06
CA ILE A 58 9.67 10.97 17.51
C ILE A 58 11.04 10.48 17.98
N HIS A 59 11.10 9.41 18.76
CA HIS A 59 12.38 8.82 19.19
C HIS A 59 13.22 8.34 18.01
N SER A 60 12.61 7.59 17.10
CA SER A 60 13.29 7.13 15.88
C SER A 60 13.79 8.29 15.02
N TRP A 61 13.03 9.38 14.92
CA TRP A 61 13.46 10.58 14.21
C TRP A 61 14.70 11.21 14.87
N VAL A 62 14.73 11.31 16.20
CA VAL A 62 15.88 11.83 16.96
C VAL A 62 17.12 10.96 16.71
N ASP A 63 16.98 9.63 16.83
CA ASP A 63 18.09 8.68 16.60
C ASP A 63 18.65 8.82 15.19
N ASN A 64 17.77 8.87 14.18
CA ASN A 64 18.15 9.05 12.79
C ASN A 64 18.86 10.40 12.54
N ALA A 65 18.38 11.48 13.18
CA ALA A 65 19.02 12.79 13.08
C ALA A 65 20.44 12.78 13.66
N LEU A 66 20.63 12.13 14.83
CA LEU A 66 21.95 11.97 15.45
C LEU A 66 22.93 11.17 14.59
N TYR A 67 22.48 10.01 14.03
CA TYR A 67 23.30 9.22 13.11
C TYR A 67 23.65 9.98 11.85
N TYR A 68 22.69 10.71 11.28
CA TYR A 68 22.93 11.50 10.08
C TYR A 68 23.95 12.61 10.32
N ASP A 69 23.81 13.35 11.43
CA ASP A 69 24.79 14.41 11.80
C ASP A 69 26.19 13.84 12.03
N ALA A 70 26.30 12.65 12.65
CA ALA A 70 27.58 11.97 12.82
C ALA A 70 28.18 11.60 11.45
N ALA A 71 27.39 11.00 10.56
CA ALA A 71 27.83 10.65 9.21
C ALA A 71 28.28 11.87 8.39
N LEU A 72 27.61 13.02 8.56
CA LEU A 72 28.05 14.28 7.92
C LEU A 72 29.39 14.76 8.47
N ARG A 73 29.63 14.70 9.80
CA ARG A 73 30.91 15.05 10.41
C ARG A 73 32.04 14.14 9.95
N ASP A 74 31.76 12.85 9.78
CA ASP A 74 32.72 11.88 9.26
C ASP A 74 32.98 12.02 7.75
N GLY A 75 32.27 12.95 7.09
CA GLY A 75 32.47 13.27 5.68
C GLY A 75 31.83 12.30 4.70
N LEU A 76 30.99 11.36 5.14
CA LEU A 76 30.33 10.37 4.28
C LEU A 76 29.49 10.99 3.15
N HIS A 77 28.97 12.20 3.36
CA HIS A 77 28.23 12.94 2.32
C HIS A 77 29.09 13.37 1.12
N LYS A 78 30.43 13.35 1.27
CA LYS A 78 31.42 13.67 0.21
C LYS A 78 31.82 12.43 -0.59
N ASP A 79 31.40 11.25 -0.16
CA ASP A 79 31.72 10.01 -0.86
C ASP A 79 31.04 10.00 -2.24
N GLY A 80 31.85 9.84 -3.29
CA GLY A 80 31.37 9.85 -4.68
C GLY A 80 30.40 8.71 -5.00
N HIS A 81 30.58 7.54 -4.37
CA HIS A 81 29.67 6.41 -4.53
C HIS A 81 28.29 6.74 -3.96
N LEU A 82 28.20 7.28 -2.74
CA LEU A 82 26.94 7.68 -2.13
C LEU A 82 26.25 8.81 -2.89
N SER A 83 27.00 9.75 -3.44
CA SER A 83 26.47 10.81 -4.29
C SER A 83 25.87 10.24 -5.58
N ASN A 84 26.56 9.32 -6.24
CA ASN A 84 26.03 8.64 -7.45
C ASN A 84 24.77 7.82 -7.14
N GLU A 85 24.74 7.11 -6.01
CA GLU A 85 23.56 6.37 -5.56
C GLU A 85 22.35 7.31 -5.32
N ARG A 86 22.57 8.41 -4.59
CA ARG A 86 21.53 9.43 -4.36
C ARG A 86 20.96 9.94 -5.68
N ASP A 87 21.81 10.29 -6.63
CA ASP A 87 21.40 10.87 -7.92
C ASP A 87 20.65 9.83 -8.77
N ARG A 88 21.06 8.56 -8.70
CA ARG A 88 20.36 7.45 -9.33
C ARG A 88 18.97 7.25 -8.73
N TYR A 89 18.82 7.27 -7.41
CA TYR A 89 17.53 7.18 -6.74
C TYR A 89 16.64 8.38 -7.05
N TYR A 90 17.20 9.59 -7.00
CA TYR A 90 16.46 10.80 -7.34
C TYR A 90 15.93 10.75 -8.78
N LYS A 91 16.77 10.37 -9.75
CA LYS A 91 16.35 10.17 -11.15
C LYS A 91 15.21 9.16 -11.28
N LYS A 92 15.27 8.04 -10.55
CA LYS A 92 14.18 7.04 -10.53
C LYS A 92 12.87 7.62 -9.99
N ILE A 93 12.94 8.39 -8.91
CA ILE A 93 11.76 9.04 -8.31
C ILE A 93 11.14 10.03 -9.29
N VAL A 94 11.96 10.89 -9.92
CA VAL A 94 11.48 11.88 -10.91
C VAL A 94 10.83 11.20 -12.11
N ILE A 95 11.46 10.15 -12.67
CA ILE A 95 10.88 9.37 -13.77
C ILE A 95 9.55 8.72 -13.36
N GLY A 96 9.51 8.09 -12.18
CA GLY A 96 8.30 7.46 -11.67
C GLY A 96 7.16 8.46 -11.48
N SER A 97 7.44 9.63 -10.90
CA SER A 97 6.46 10.71 -10.72
C SER A 97 5.96 11.26 -12.06
N TYR A 98 6.86 11.44 -13.03
CA TYR A 98 6.50 11.86 -14.39
C TYR A 98 5.56 10.86 -15.07
N LEU A 99 5.94 9.58 -15.06
CA LEU A 99 5.11 8.52 -15.64
C LEU A 99 3.75 8.44 -14.93
N GLN A 100 3.72 8.49 -13.61
CA GLN A 100 2.47 8.50 -12.85
C GLN A 100 1.58 9.67 -13.24
N THR A 101 2.12 10.89 -13.30
CA THR A 101 1.36 12.08 -13.68
C THR A 101 0.78 11.95 -15.09
N LYS A 102 1.55 11.40 -16.04
CA LYS A 102 1.12 11.28 -17.45
C LYS A 102 0.16 10.11 -17.68
N THR A 103 0.23 9.04 -16.88
CA THR A 103 -0.58 7.84 -17.10
C THR A 103 -1.81 7.74 -16.19
N SER A 104 -1.83 8.37 -15.00
CA SER A 104 -2.93 8.23 -14.05
C SER A 104 -4.21 8.97 -14.44
N THR A 105 -4.09 10.11 -15.12
CA THR A 105 -5.25 10.95 -15.49
C THR A 105 -5.96 10.52 -16.78
N SER A 106 -5.32 9.70 -17.60
CA SER A 106 -5.80 9.36 -18.95
C SER A 106 -6.37 7.95 -19.08
N VAL A 107 -6.28 7.13 -18.02
CA VAL A 107 -6.72 5.73 -18.08
C VAL A 107 -8.10 5.56 -17.45
N VAL A 108 -9.06 5.16 -18.27
CA VAL A 108 -10.38 4.74 -17.81
C VAL A 108 -10.56 3.24 -18.11
N VAL A 109 -10.92 2.48 -17.09
CA VAL A 109 -11.35 1.07 -17.23
C VAL A 109 -12.85 1.02 -17.02
N SER A 110 -13.59 0.69 -18.08
CA SER A 110 -15.04 0.61 -18.02
C SER A 110 -15.53 -0.77 -17.54
N ASN A 111 -16.77 -0.83 -17.05
CA ASN A 111 -17.43 -2.11 -16.74
C ASN A 111 -17.50 -3.05 -17.95
N SER A 112 -17.59 -2.51 -19.15
CA SER A 112 -17.55 -3.28 -20.40
C SER A 112 -16.19 -3.93 -20.62
N ASP A 113 -15.09 -3.22 -20.35
CA ASP A 113 -13.73 -3.77 -20.47
C ASP A 113 -13.54 -4.95 -19.50
N ILE A 114 -14.01 -4.80 -18.26
CA ILE A 114 -13.91 -5.83 -17.21
C ILE A 114 -14.70 -7.07 -17.63
N ARG A 115 -15.93 -6.91 -18.08
CA ARG A 115 -16.78 -8.01 -18.56
C ARG A 115 -16.15 -8.71 -19.76
N LYS A 116 -15.69 -7.96 -20.77
CA LYS A 116 -15.01 -8.50 -21.95
C LYS A 116 -13.75 -9.30 -21.57
N TYR A 117 -12.97 -8.78 -20.59
CA TYR A 117 -11.80 -9.49 -20.12
C TYR A 117 -12.16 -10.81 -19.45
N TYR A 118 -13.16 -10.80 -18.56
CA TYR A 118 -13.65 -11.97 -17.87
C TYR A 118 -14.15 -13.05 -18.84
N ASP A 119 -14.93 -12.66 -19.85
CA ASP A 119 -15.52 -13.58 -20.84
C ASP A 119 -14.45 -14.16 -21.81
N LYS A 120 -13.44 -13.36 -22.15
CA LYS A 120 -12.31 -13.81 -23.01
C LYS A 120 -11.32 -14.72 -22.31
N ASN A 121 -11.30 -14.75 -20.97
CA ASN A 121 -10.30 -15.50 -20.19
C ASN A 121 -10.96 -16.51 -19.23
N PRO A 122 -11.87 -17.39 -19.67
CA PRO A 122 -12.64 -18.23 -18.76
C PRO A 122 -11.76 -19.19 -17.93
N SER A 123 -10.67 -19.68 -18.49
CA SER A 123 -9.74 -20.59 -17.79
C SER A 123 -9.03 -19.92 -16.61
N GLY A 124 -8.83 -18.59 -16.66
CA GLY A 124 -8.21 -17.82 -15.58
C GLY A 124 -9.11 -17.65 -14.35
N PHE A 125 -10.40 -18.01 -14.47
CA PHE A 125 -11.42 -17.84 -13.43
C PHE A 125 -12.05 -19.18 -13.00
N ILE A 126 -11.29 -20.25 -13.09
CA ILE A 126 -11.68 -21.58 -12.60
C ILE A 126 -10.95 -21.86 -11.29
N ARG A 127 -11.69 -22.27 -10.26
CA ARG A 127 -11.11 -22.64 -8.96
C ARG A 127 -10.23 -23.87 -9.06
N GLN A 128 -9.00 -23.72 -8.62
CA GLN A 128 -8.00 -24.81 -8.68
C GLN A 128 -8.15 -25.81 -7.51
N ASN A 129 -8.82 -25.39 -6.44
CA ASN A 129 -9.07 -26.16 -5.23
C ASN A 129 -10.51 -25.92 -4.73
N ASP A 130 -10.95 -26.77 -3.80
CA ASP A 130 -12.17 -26.48 -3.04
C ASP A 130 -11.94 -25.22 -2.21
N GLU A 131 -12.95 -24.34 -2.17
CA GLU A 131 -12.95 -23.11 -1.40
C GLU A 131 -14.17 -23.02 -0.50
N ALA A 132 -14.05 -22.27 0.60
CA ALA A 132 -15.17 -21.94 1.48
C ALA A 132 -15.14 -20.46 1.84
N TYR A 133 -16.29 -19.81 1.71
CA TYR A 133 -16.49 -18.43 2.16
C TYR A 133 -17.01 -18.47 3.59
N VAL A 134 -16.30 -17.79 4.50
CA VAL A 134 -16.51 -17.96 5.93
C VAL A 134 -16.50 -16.64 6.69
N TYR A 135 -17.20 -16.59 7.82
CA TYR A 135 -16.83 -15.72 8.94
C TYR A 135 -15.89 -16.49 9.85
N HIS A 136 -14.73 -15.93 10.14
CA HIS A 136 -13.72 -16.47 11.00
C HIS A 136 -13.56 -15.59 12.23
N PHE A 137 -13.97 -16.08 13.38
CA PHE A 137 -13.82 -15.44 14.69
C PHE A 137 -12.59 -16.00 15.37
N PHE A 138 -11.76 -15.12 15.93
CA PHE A 138 -10.57 -15.47 16.66
C PHE A 138 -10.58 -14.87 18.06
N THR A 139 -10.13 -15.64 19.05
CA THR A 139 -9.95 -15.19 20.44
C THR A 139 -8.90 -16.03 21.16
N ASN A 140 -8.24 -15.43 22.16
CA ASN A 140 -7.28 -16.13 23.01
C ASN A 140 -7.96 -16.90 24.17
N LYS A 141 -9.25 -16.64 24.44
CA LYS A 141 -9.99 -17.23 25.54
C LYS A 141 -11.01 -18.27 25.06
N HIS A 142 -10.97 -19.47 25.65
CA HIS A 142 -11.90 -20.53 25.33
C HIS A 142 -13.35 -20.18 25.70
N SER A 143 -13.56 -19.46 26.85
CA SER A 143 -14.89 -18.96 27.26
C SER A 143 -15.56 -18.12 26.16
N ASP A 144 -14.79 -17.19 25.59
CA ASP A 144 -15.27 -16.28 24.55
C ASP A 144 -15.61 -17.04 23.27
N ALA A 145 -14.78 -17.99 22.87
CA ALA A 145 -15.07 -18.84 21.72
C ALA A 145 -16.36 -19.67 21.90
N ARG A 146 -16.62 -20.16 23.09
CA ARG A 146 -17.91 -20.84 23.44
C ARG A 146 -19.07 -19.87 23.35
N SER A 147 -18.92 -18.65 23.89
CA SER A 147 -19.93 -17.59 23.81
C SER A 147 -20.25 -17.21 22.37
N ILE A 148 -19.22 -16.97 21.54
CA ILE A 148 -19.37 -16.70 20.10
C ILE A 148 -20.18 -17.81 19.42
N ARG A 149 -19.78 -19.06 19.61
CA ARG A 149 -20.48 -20.21 19.02
C ARG A 149 -21.94 -20.28 19.45
N SER A 150 -22.21 -20.10 20.75
CA SER A 150 -23.59 -20.13 21.29
C SER A 150 -24.45 -19.01 20.69
N LYS A 151 -23.93 -17.79 20.60
CA LYS A 151 -24.62 -16.65 20.00
C LYS A 151 -24.89 -16.87 18.50
N LEU A 152 -23.93 -17.42 17.76
CA LEU A 152 -24.09 -17.74 16.33
C LEU A 152 -25.17 -18.82 16.10
N LEU A 153 -25.28 -19.82 16.99
CA LEU A 153 -26.29 -20.87 16.90
C LEU A 153 -27.69 -20.34 17.19
N LYS A 154 -27.84 -19.35 18.07
CA LYS A 154 -29.13 -18.72 18.39
C LYS A 154 -29.64 -17.78 17.29
N LYS A 155 -28.75 -17.17 16.50
CA LYS A 155 -29.10 -16.24 15.41
C LYS A 155 -28.94 -16.96 14.06
N GLN A 156 -30.05 -17.17 13.34
CA GLN A 156 -30.02 -17.82 12.02
C GLN A 156 -29.30 -16.96 10.94
N LYS A 157 -29.29 -15.63 11.09
CA LYS A 157 -28.54 -14.71 10.23
C LYS A 157 -27.58 -13.89 11.11
N VAL A 158 -26.28 -13.96 10.82
CA VAL A 158 -25.29 -13.05 11.38
C VAL A 158 -25.15 -11.90 10.39
N ASP A 159 -25.61 -10.75 10.80
CA ASP A 159 -25.46 -9.48 10.13
C ASP A 159 -24.10 -8.87 10.49
N THR A 160 -23.52 -8.07 9.62
CA THR A 160 -22.28 -7.30 9.88
C THR A 160 -22.46 -6.24 10.96
N THR A 161 -23.70 -5.87 11.27
CA THR A 161 -24.06 -4.92 12.35
C THR A 161 -24.29 -5.59 13.70
N SER A 162 -24.04 -6.90 13.81
CA SER A 162 -24.26 -7.60 15.09
C SER A 162 -23.17 -7.28 16.11
N GLU A 163 -23.54 -7.20 17.38
CA GLU A 163 -22.62 -7.00 18.53
C GLU A 163 -21.40 -7.93 18.54
N LEU A 164 -21.44 -9.06 17.81
CA LEU A 164 -20.31 -9.98 17.70
C LEU A 164 -19.18 -9.42 16.83
N PHE A 165 -19.50 -8.61 15.82
CA PHE A 165 -18.52 -8.01 14.95
C PHE A 165 -17.79 -6.83 15.63
N ASP A 166 -18.48 -6.15 16.56
CA ASP A 166 -17.90 -5.05 17.33
C ASP A 166 -17.06 -5.57 18.53
N ALA A 167 -17.47 -6.72 19.10
CA ALA A 167 -16.86 -7.26 20.32
C ALA A 167 -15.66 -8.18 20.06
N TYR A 168 -15.50 -8.72 18.86
CA TYR A 168 -14.46 -9.72 18.54
C TYR A 168 -13.80 -9.46 17.19
N VAL A 169 -12.56 -9.92 17.06
CA VAL A 169 -11.86 -9.92 15.76
C VAL A 169 -12.54 -10.92 14.82
N VAL A 170 -13.13 -10.41 13.75
CA VAL A 170 -13.87 -11.19 12.76
C VAL A 170 -13.34 -10.89 11.38
N GLU A 171 -12.99 -11.95 10.66
CA GLU A 171 -12.59 -11.86 9.25
C GLU A 171 -13.66 -12.53 8.37
N LYS A 172 -14.11 -11.82 7.36
CA LYS A 172 -14.95 -12.35 6.29
C LYS A 172 -14.06 -12.65 5.08
N LYS A 173 -13.80 -13.93 4.84
CA LYS A 173 -12.81 -14.32 3.81
C LYS A 173 -13.16 -15.64 3.11
N THR A 174 -12.61 -15.80 1.90
CA THR A 174 -12.54 -17.09 1.21
C THR A 174 -11.29 -17.81 1.64
N VAL A 175 -11.43 -19.07 2.02
CA VAL A 175 -10.33 -19.96 2.40
C VAL A 175 -10.24 -21.12 1.42
N THR A 176 -9.03 -21.54 1.10
CA THR A 176 -8.74 -22.60 0.14
C THR A 176 -8.31 -23.86 0.86
N ARG A 177 -8.85 -24.99 0.45
CA ARG A 177 -8.50 -26.31 1.01
C ARG A 177 -7.02 -26.63 0.82
N GLY A 178 -6.38 -27.10 1.88
CA GLY A 178 -4.97 -27.43 1.89
C GLY A 178 -4.03 -26.26 2.27
N PHE A 179 -4.53 -25.03 2.38
CA PHE A 179 -3.76 -23.83 2.74
C PHE A 179 -3.98 -23.38 4.19
N LEU A 180 -4.71 -24.13 4.98
CA LEU A 180 -5.01 -23.84 6.37
C LEU A 180 -4.27 -24.80 7.32
N VAL A 181 -4.19 -24.42 8.61
CA VAL A 181 -3.81 -25.36 9.65
C VAL A 181 -4.73 -26.58 9.57
N LYS A 182 -4.18 -27.78 9.59
CA LYS A 182 -4.88 -29.05 9.36
C LYS A 182 -6.20 -29.20 10.13
N LYS A 183 -6.23 -28.77 11.40
CA LYS A 183 -7.46 -28.82 12.22
C LYS A 183 -8.58 -27.93 11.66
N LEU A 184 -8.23 -26.72 11.19
CA LEU A 184 -9.19 -25.78 10.60
C LEU A 184 -9.66 -26.28 9.23
N ASP A 185 -8.73 -26.76 8.41
CA ASP A 185 -9.01 -27.29 7.09
C ASP A 185 -10.06 -28.43 7.16
N ILE A 186 -9.78 -29.43 8.00
CA ILE A 186 -10.69 -30.55 8.21
C ILE A 186 -12.06 -30.06 8.70
N ALA A 187 -12.08 -29.16 9.69
CA ALA A 187 -13.33 -28.67 10.27
C ALA A 187 -14.20 -27.89 9.27
N ILE A 188 -13.59 -27.09 8.38
CA ILE A 188 -14.30 -26.33 7.37
C ILE A 188 -14.78 -27.26 6.24
N PHE A 189 -13.91 -28.08 5.68
CA PHE A 189 -14.21 -28.80 4.45
C PHE A 189 -15.03 -30.07 4.67
N LYS A 190 -15.04 -30.68 5.88
CA LYS A 190 -15.92 -31.79 6.24
C LYS A 190 -17.37 -31.35 6.53
N ASN A 191 -17.59 -30.07 6.88
CA ASN A 191 -18.90 -29.56 7.25
C ASN A 191 -19.62 -28.88 6.06
N LYS A 192 -20.94 -28.79 6.13
CA LYS A 192 -21.81 -28.24 5.07
C LYS A 192 -21.87 -26.69 5.15
N LYS A 193 -22.30 -26.04 4.06
CA LYS A 193 -22.72 -24.64 4.06
C LYS A 193 -23.73 -24.38 5.19
N GLY A 194 -23.61 -23.25 5.88
CA GLY A 194 -24.41 -22.85 7.03
C GLY A 194 -23.92 -23.38 8.36
N SER A 195 -23.01 -24.37 8.38
CA SER A 195 -22.48 -24.94 9.63
C SER A 195 -21.64 -23.94 10.42
N ILE A 196 -21.72 -24.05 11.75
CA ILE A 196 -20.87 -23.33 12.69
C ILE A 196 -19.95 -24.35 13.37
N VAL A 197 -18.66 -24.23 13.13
CA VAL A 197 -17.63 -25.15 13.61
C VAL A 197 -16.72 -24.46 14.63
N GLY A 198 -16.27 -25.22 15.60
CA GLY A 198 -15.45 -24.71 16.72
C GLY A 198 -16.16 -24.80 18.08
N PRO A 199 -15.52 -24.37 19.17
CA PRO A 199 -14.16 -23.80 19.23
C PRO A 199 -13.07 -24.78 18.81
N ILE A 200 -12.19 -24.36 17.91
CA ILE A 200 -11.04 -25.14 17.46
C ILE A 200 -9.79 -24.53 18.05
N ARG A 201 -9.03 -25.32 18.84
CA ARG A 201 -7.77 -24.85 19.44
C ARG A 201 -6.61 -25.05 18.46
N THR A 202 -5.85 -23.96 18.21
CA THR A 202 -4.55 -23.96 17.52
C THR A 202 -3.46 -23.41 18.44
N ALA A 203 -2.23 -23.31 17.97
CA ALA A 203 -1.15 -22.67 18.70
C ALA A 203 -1.41 -21.17 18.97
N SER A 204 -2.11 -20.50 18.06
CA SER A 204 -2.43 -19.07 18.15
C SER A 204 -3.64 -18.74 19.04
N GLY A 205 -4.52 -19.71 19.34
CA GLY A 205 -5.72 -19.47 20.13
C GLY A 205 -6.92 -20.33 19.70
N TYR A 206 -8.12 -19.79 19.88
CA TYR A 206 -9.39 -20.47 19.60
C TYR A 206 -10.08 -19.83 18.40
N HIS A 207 -10.60 -20.68 17.53
CA HIS A 207 -11.27 -20.29 16.30
C HIS A 207 -12.70 -20.80 16.28
N VAL A 208 -13.64 -19.93 15.89
CA VAL A 208 -15.03 -20.29 15.58
C VAL A 208 -15.32 -19.82 14.18
N ILE A 209 -15.90 -20.71 13.35
CA ILE A 209 -16.06 -20.46 11.93
C ILE A 209 -17.52 -20.70 11.56
N LYS A 210 -18.16 -19.74 10.89
CA LYS A 210 -19.44 -19.91 10.23
C LYS A 210 -19.20 -20.05 8.73
N ILE A 211 -19.58 -21.18 8.15
CA ILE A 211 -19.44 -21.47 6.72
C ILE A 211 -20.60 -20.80 5.97
N LEU A 212 -20.30 -19.75 5.21
CA LEU A 212 -21.30 -19.00 4.46
C LEU A 212 -21.61 -19.63 3.12
N ASN A 213 -20.56 -20.09 2.42
CA ASN A 213 -20.68 -20.80 1.15
C ASN A 213 -19.52 -21.77 0.95
N LYS A 214 -19.70 -22.72 0.01
CA LYS A 214 -18.66 -23.65 -0.42
C LYS A 214 -18.62 -23.71 -1.93
N TYR A 215 -17.44 -23.78 -2.48
CA TYR A 215 -17.19 -23.83 -3.91
C TYR A 215 -16.29 -25.02 -4.21
N GLN A 216 -16.65 -25.79 -5.22
CA GLN A 216 -15.91 -26.95 -5.63
C GLN A 216 -14.76 -26.57 -6.57
N LYS A 217 -13.67 -27.31 -6.54
CA LYS A 217 -12.64 -27.33 -7.57
C LYS A 217 -13.29 -27.47 -8.96
N GLY A 218 -12.81 -26.71 -9.93
CA GLY A 218 -13.35 -26.70 -11.30
C GLY A 218 -14.57 -25.78 -11.48
N SER A 219 -15.15 -25.23 -10.40
CA SER A 219 -16.24 -24.24 -10.54
C SER A 219 -15.71 -22.86 -10.97
N LYS A 220 -16.53 -22.11 -11.69
CA LYS A 220 -16.20 -20.75 -12.14
C LYS A 220 -16.29 -19.78 -10.97
N VAL A 221 -15.32 -18.88 -10.86
CA VAL A 221 -15.35 -17.74 -9.92
C VAL A 221 -16.26 -16.68 -10.51
N GLY A 222 -17.20 -16.13 -9.72
CA GLY A 222 -18.10 -15.07 -10.16
C GLY A 222 -17.33 -13.78 -10.54
N LEU A 223 -17.91 -13.01 -11.47
CA LEU A 223 -17.30 -11.72 -11.88
C LEU A 223 -17.16 -10.77 -10.70
N GLU A 224 -18.13 -10.74 -9.82
CA GLU A 224 -18.16 -9.93 -8.60
C GLU A 224 -17.01 -10.24 -7.65
N ASP A 225 -16.58 -11.51 -7.56
CA ASP A 225 -15.46 -11.94 -6.70
C ASP A 225 -14.08 -11.54 -7.26
N VAL A 226 -14.00 -11.28 -8.57
CA VAL A 226 -12.75 -10.97 -9.27
C VAL A 226 -12.73 -9.59 -9.92
N TYR A 227 -13.81 -8.82 -9.75
CA TYR A 227 -13.98 -7.52 -10.38
C TYR A 227 -12.80 -6.59 -10.14
N ASP A 228 -12.44 -6.35 -8.88
CA ASP A 228 -11.35 -5.46 -8.52
C ASP A 228 -9.99 -5.97 -9.04
N LYS A 229 -9.78 -7.28 -9.02
CA LYS A 229 -8.57 -7.90 -9.56
C LYS A 229 -8.44 -7.67 -11.06
N ILE A 230 -9.54 -7.80 -11.81
CA ILE A 230 -9.56 -7.53 -13.25
C ILE A 230 -9.38 -6.04 -13.51
N TYR A 231 -10.07 -5.19 -12.76
CA TYR A 231 -9.92 -3.73 -12.86
C TYR A 231 -8.47 -3.30 -12.70
N GLN A 232 -7.80 -3.72 -11.62
CA GLN A 232 -6.39 -3.37 -11.37
C GLN A 232 -5.46 -3.90 -12.48
N ARG A 233 -5.73 -5.09 -13.00
CA ARG A 233 -4.96 -5.67 -14.10
C ARG A 233 -5.10 -4.85 -15.38
N LEU A 234 -6.33 -4.51 -15.77
CA LEU A 234 -6.60 -3.71 -16.96
C LEU A 234 -6.06 -2.29 -16.82
N LEU A 235 -6.20 -1.69 -15.63
CA LEU A 235 -5.62 -0.38 -15.33
C LEU A 235 -4.12 -0.38 -15.57
N LYS A 236 -3.42 -1.35 -15.00
CA LYS A 236 -1.97 -1.49 -15.18
C LYS A 236 -1.58 -1.74 -16.65
N GLN A 237 -2.33 -2.58 -17.37
CA GLN A 237 -2.08 -2.82 -18.79
C GLN A 237 -2.22 -1.54 -19.61
N LYS A 238 -3.30 -0.78 -19.41
CA LYS A 238 -3.51 0.49 -20.11
C LYS A 238 -2.44 1.53 -19.76
N GLN A 239 -2.01 1.59 -18.49
CA GLN A 239 -0.90 2.47 -18.07
C GLN A 239 0.42 2.12 -18.77
N VAL A 240 0.71 0.81 -18.91
CA VAL A 240 1.92 0.36 -19.61
C VAL A 240 1.88 0.77 -21.09
N VAL A 241 0.75 0.58 -21.78
CA VAL A 241 0.59 1.02 -23.17
C VAL A 241 0.84 2.52 -23.30
N LEU A 242 0.20 3.34 -22.46
CA LEU A 242 0.42 4.79 -22.48
C LEU A 242 1.88 5.18 -22.18
N ALA A 243 2.56 4.46 -21.30
CA ALA A 243 3.97 4.73 -21.02
C ALA A 243 4.87 4.40 -22.23
N VAL A 244 4.54 3.37 -22.99
CA VAL A 244 5.23 3.03 -24.23
C VAL A 244 5.00 4.11 -25.29
N ASP A 245 3.75 4.50 -25.55
CA ASP A 245 3.39 5.54 -26.50
C ASP A 245 4.07 6.88 -26.16
N LEU A 246 4.08 7.21 -24.84
CA LEU A 246 4.78 8.40 -24.35
C LEU A 246 6.29 8.33 -24.63
N LEU A 247 6.91 7.17 -24.37
CA LEU A 247 8.34 6.97 -24.61
C LEU A 247 8.67 7.12 -26.11
N ASP A 248 7.84 6.57 -26.99
CA ASP A 248 8.05 6.66 -28.44
C ASP A 248 7.91 8.10 -28.93
N SER A 249 6.90 8.83 -28.43
CA SER A 249 6.78 10.27 -28.70
C SER A 249 7.97 11.10 -28.19
N LEU A 250 8.58 10.71 -27.06
CA LEU A 250 9.77 11.37 -26.54
C LEU A 250 11.01 11.07 -27.39
N LYS A 251 11.15 9.83 -27.89
CA LYS A 251 12.25 9.45 -28.80
C LYS A 251 12.19 10.23 -30.12
N GLU A 252 10.99 10.37 -30.71
CA GLU A 252 10.80 11.13 -31.93
C GLU A 252 11.22 12.60 -31.83
N LYS A 253 11.06 13.18 -30.61
CA LYS A 253 11.39 14.60 -30.37
C LYS A 253 12.81 14.79 -29.80
N SER A 254 13.58 13.73 -29.67
CA SER A 254 14.90 13.76 -29.05
C SER A 254 15.98 13.26 -30.03
N ASN A 255 17.17 13.83 -29.93
CA ASN A 255 18.32 13.26 -30.62
C ASN A 255 18.84 12.07 -29.82
N VAL A 256 18.55 10.84 -30.29
CA VAL A 256 18.96 9.58 -29.63
C VAL A 256 20.06 8.92 -30.45
N PHE A 257 21.21 8.74 -29.83
CA PHE A 257 22.32 7.96 -30.40
C PHE A 257 22.57 6.73 -29.53
N ILE A 258 22.64 5.58 -30.16
CA ILE A 258 23.06 4.32 -29.54
C ILE A 258 24.20 3.77 -30.38
N ASN A 259 25.34 3.47 -29.75
CA ASN A 259 26.47 2.88 -30.45
C ASN A 259 26.10 1.46 -30.91
N SER A 260 26.24 1.19 -32.19
CA SER A 260 25.90 -0.10 -32.83
C SER A 260 26.63 -1.31 -32.24
N ASN A 261 27.79 -1.12 -31.63
CA ASN A 261 28.52 -2.20 -30.97
C ASN A 261 27.86 -2.71 -29.68
N TYR A 262 26.81 -2.04 -29.21
CA TYR A 262 26.08 -2.35 -27.95
C TYR A 262 24.57 -2.50 -28.17
N GLN A 263 24.15 -2.75 -29.39
CA GLN A 263 22.74 -3.05 -29.75
C GLN A 263 22.48 -4.56 -29.77
#